data_ca19fef0c929b117b7ed11ee46594c2a
#
_entry.id   ca19fef0c929b117b7ed11ee46594c2a
#
_cell.length_a   1.000
_cell.length_b   1.000
_cell.length_c   1.000
_cell.angle_alpha   90.00
_cell.angle_beta   90.00
_cell.angle_gamma   90.00
#
_symmetry.space_group_name_H-M   'P 1'
#
loop_
_entity.id
_entity.type
_entity.pdbx_description
1 polymer ?
#
loop_
_entity_poly.entity_id
_entity_poly.type
_entity_poly.pdbx_seq_one_letter_code
_entity_poly.pdbx_strand_id
1 'polypeptide(L)' 'MAVTIRKLQEEFGGLWGEHPDYPVDEWQAEVANDDTRKGYWEWVKAKIEDEEDEPDEE' A
#
# COMPACT_ATOMS: atom_id res chain seq x y z
N MET A 1 13.40 5.17 -3.10
CA MET A 1 13.50 4.02 -3.98
C MET A 1 12.12 3.44 -4.23
N ALA A 2 11.85 3.15 -5.46
CA ALA A 2 10.51 2.67 -5.81
C ALA A 2 10.32 1.22 -5.39
N VAL A 3 9.15 0.90 -4.91
CA VAL A 3 8.79 -0.48 -4.65
C VAL A 3 7.78 -0.91 -5.71
N THR A 4 7.70 -2.20 -5.94
CA THR A 4 6.74 -2.73 -6.88
C THR A 4 5.75 -3.59 -6.12
N ILE A 5 4.56 -3.74 -6.69
CA ILE A 5 3.54 -4.58 -6.09
C ILE A 5 4.05 -6.01 -5.96
N ARG A 6 4.76 -6.47 -6.98
CA ARG A 6 5.27 -7.82 -6.96
C ARG A 6 6.22 -8.03 -5.77
N LYS A 7 7.09 -7.05 -5.53
CA LYS A 7 8.03 -7.17 -4.44
C LYS A 7 7.30 -7.19 -3.11
N LEU A 8 6.30 -6.36 -2.95
CA LEU A 8 5.52 -6.36 -1.74
C LEU A 8 4.85 -7.72 -1.51
N GLN A 9 4.30 -8.26 -2.57
CA GLN A 9 3.66 -9.57 -2.45
C GLN A 9 4.65 -10.64 -2.03
N GLU A 10 5.82 -10.63 -2.63
CA GLU A 10 6.82 -11.64 -2.31
C GLU A 10 7.31 -11.50 -0.89
N GLU A 11 7.43 -10.29 -0.42
CA GLU A 11 7.96 -10.05 0.90
C GLU A 11 6.97 -10.36 2.00
N PHE A 12 5.69 -10.17 1.74
CA PHE A 12 4.69 -10.25 2.79
C PHE A 12 3.69 -11.38 2.57
N GLY A 13 4.09 -12.41 1.86
CA GLY A 13 3.27 -13.58 1.80
C GLY A 13 2.43 -13.76 0.56
N GLY A 14 2.72 -13.01 -0.49
CA GLY A 14 2.04 -13.18 -1.75
C GLY A 14 0.73 -12.43 -1.80
N LEU A 15 -0.11 -12.83 -2.73
CA LEU A 15 -1.37 -12.13 -2.97
C LEU A 15 -2.24 -12.05 -1.73
N TRP A 16 -2.17 -13.06 -0.89
CA TRP A 16 -2.99 -13.14 0.31
C TRP A 16 -2.28 -12.60 1.55
N GLY A 17 -1.08 -12.06 1.37
CA GLY A 17 -0.35 -11.51 2.49
C GLY A 17 -0.88 -10.14 2.89
N GLU A 18 -0.29 -9.62 3.95
CA GLU A 18 -0.72 -8.35 4.51
C GLU A 18 0.49 -7.64 5.07
N HIS A 19 0.60 -6.35 4.75
CA HIS A 19 1.68 -5.55 5.29
C HIS A 19 1.40 -5.24 6.75
N PRO A 20 2.39 -5.40 7.63
CA PRO A 20 2.14 -5.18 9.06
C PRO A 20 1.77 -3.74 9.41
N ASP A 21 2.27 -2.78 8.64
CA ASP A 21 1.97 -1.38 8.91
C ASP A 21 0.71 -0.90 8.22
N TYR A 22 0.18 -1.67 7.31
CA TYR A 22 -0.98 -1.27 6.51
C TYR A 22 -1.97 -2.42 6.47
N PRO A 23 -2.74 -2.57 7.53
CA PRO A 23 -3.64 -3.72 7.62
C PRO A 23 -4.76 -3.66 6.59
N VAL A 24 -5.22 -4.83 6.21
CA VAL A 24 -6.30 -4.95 5.24
C VAL A 24 -7.55 -4.23 5.73
N ASP A 25 -7.78 -4.24 7.03
CA ASP A 25 -8.96 -3.59 7.59
C ASP A 25 -8.99 -2.10 7.24
N GLU A 26 -7.84 -1.44 7.27
CA GLU A 26 -7.80 -0.02 6.93
C GLU A 26 -8.08 0.18 5.46
N TRP A 27 -7.53 -0.69 4.62
CA TRP A 27 -7.80 -0.60 3.20
C TRP A 27 -9.29 -0.80 2.92
N GLN A 28 -9.88 -1.78 3.59
CA GLN A 28 -11.30 -2.06 3.38
C GLN A 28 -12.15 -0.88 3.81
N ALA A 29 -11.77 -0.21 4.89
CA ALA A 29 -12.51 0.96 5.33
C ALA A 29 -12.44 2.07 4.30
N GLU A 30 -11.28 2.27 3.71
CA GLU A 30 -11.15 3.31 2.69
C GLU A 30 -11.95 2.96 1.44
N VAL A 31 -11.94 1.70 1.06
CA VAL A 31 -12.74 1.27 -0.08
C VAL A 31 -14.22 1.49 0.21
N ALA A 32 -14.66 1.16 1.41
CA ALA A 32 -16.05 1.32 1.79
C ALA A 32 -16.47 2.78 1.80
N ASN A 33 -15.54 3.67 2.15
CA ASN A 33 -15.81 5.10 2.15
C ASN A 33 -15.54 5.75 0.81
N ASP A 34 -15.20 4.95 -0.19
CA ASP A 34 -14.92 5.45 -1.53
C ASP A 34 -13.69 6.35 -1.56
N ASP A 35 -12.79 6.18 -0.58
CA ASP A 35 -11.56 6.96 -0.55
C ASP A 35 -10.50 6.40 -1.48
N THR A 36 -10.58 5.13 -1.80
CA THR A 36 -9.63 4.52 -2.71
C THR A 36 -10.34 3.50 -3.58
N ARG A 37 -9.83 3.36 -4.79
CA ARG A 37 -10.31 2.33 -5.70
C ARG A 37 -9.22 1.35 -6.06
N LYS A 38 -8.07 1.47 -5.41
CA LYS A 38 -6.95 0.59 -5.68
C LYS A 38 -7.16 -0.75 -5.00
N GLY A 39 -6.51 -1.77 -5.54
CA GLY A 39 -6.43 -3.03 -4.84
C GLY A 39 -5.58 -2.88 -3.60
N TYR A 40 -5.58 -3.91 -2.75
CA TYR A 40 -4.88 -3.79 -1.48
C TYR A 40 -3.39 -3.48 -1.67
N TRP A 41 -2.72 -4.26 -2.52
CA TRP A 41 -1.28 -4.06 -2.67
C TRP A 41 -0.95 -2.75 -3.38
N GLU A 42 -1.80 -2.32 -4.29
CA GLU A 42 -1.61 -1.01 -4.90
C GLU A 42 -1.78 0.09 -3.86
N TRP A 43 -2.73 -0.07 -2.99
CA TRP A 43 -2.95 0.88 -1.91
C TRP A 43 -1.74 0.92 -0.98
N VAL A 44 -1.21 -0.25 -0.61
CA VAL A 44 -0.03 -0.32 0.23
C VAL A 44 1.15 0.36 -0.44
N LYS A 45 1.34 0.08 -1.72
CA LYS A 45 2.42 0.70 -2.47
C LYS A 45 2.31 2.21 -2.44
N ALA A 46 1.11 2.71 -2.66
CA ALA A 46 0.91 4.15 -2.65
C ALA A 46 1.21 4.75 -1.28
N LYS A 47 0.83 4.04 -0.22
CA LYS A 47 1.12 4.53 1.12
C LYS A 47 2.62 4.59 1.39
N ILE A 48 3.33 3.55 0.98
CA ILE A 48 4.76 3.51 1.19
C ILE A 48 5.44 4.62 0.41
N GLU A 49 5.06 4.80 -0.83
CA GLU A 49 5.66 5.84 -1.65
C GLU A 49 5.35 7.22 -1.11
N ASP A 50 4.17 7.38 -0.58
CA ASP A 50 3.78 8.67 -0.02
C ASP A 50 4.64 8.99 1.20
N GLU A 51 4.95 8.01 2.01
CA GLU A 51 5.76 8.24 3.19
C GLU A 51 7.23 8.42 2.86
N GLU A 52 7.73 7.65 1.91
CA GLU A 52 9.13 7.75 1.56
C GLU A 52 9.43 8.96 0.71
N ASP A 53 8.46 9.39 -0.04
CA ASP A 53 8.65 10.45 -0.99
C ASP A 53 8.86 11.75 -0.26
N GLU A 54 10.06 12.25 -0.33
CA GLU A 54 10.36 13.53 0.25
C GLU A 54 9.86 14.60 -0.66
N PRO A 55 9.07 15.41 -0.19
CA PRO A 55 8.68 16.51 -1.07
C PRO A 55 9.82 17.45 -1.25
N ASP A 56 10.54 17.43 -1.18
CA ASP A 56 11.45 18.18 -1.38
C ASP A 56 11.55 19.30 -1.61
N GLU A 57 11.10 19.34 -1.57
CA GLU A 57 11.20 20.01 -1.74
C GLU A 57 11.30 20.75 -1.91
N GLU A 58 11.09 21.11 -1.84
CA GLU A 58 11.00 21.62 -2.02
C GLU A 58 11.23 22.06 -2.08
#